data_73fa476ecaa0c508ec56dd864df2c326
#
_entry.id   73fa476ecaa0c508ec56dd864df2c326
#
_cell.length_a   1.000
_cell.length_b   1.000
_cell.length_c   1.000
_cell.angle_alpha   90.00
_cell.angle_beta   90.00
_cell.angle_gamma   90.00
#
_symmetry.space_group_name_H-M   'P 1'
#
loop_
_entity.id
_entity.type
_entity.pdbx_description
1 polymer ?
#
loop_
_entity_poly.entity_id
_entity_poly.type
_entity_poly.pdbx_seq_one_letter_code
_entity_poly.pdbx_strand_id
1 'polypeptide(L)'
;MNRIKKFLVSFIPRHVSNRAFLRMYQIFALIPVPRKIREKNYNSNIVQLNNTDWDFWTVSSAYIENQNEWDKIMYGENAHSNMRFSGCEIMATFNAQKALMGTGSPEMMARLIRKYEAHGAALCGIFGVSPRAIEDYFRKQGVLVMTTDKSDRESLNMVDSQCQVFIATVYNDANDITKQVHTVCITKDTGNGYVLHNAYRRDQNGTYIASAPYATLSDAINNISRNEAKLIYLIGIAKKVP
;
A
#
# COMPACT_ATOMS: atom_id res chain seq x y z
N MET A 1 15.24 -14.86 -21.45
CA MET A 1 14.69 -13.47 -21.48
C MET A 1 15.55 -12.64 -22.42
N ASN A 2 14.95 -11.98 -23.45
CA ASN A 2 15.64 -11.23 -24.49
C ASN A 2 16.44 -10.06 -23.87
N ARG A 3 17.65 -9.73 -24.38
CA ARG A 3 18.52 -8.64 -23.88
C ARG A 3 17.79 -7.29 -23.77
N ILE A 4 16.91 -6.99 -24.73
CA ILE A 4 16.08 -5.78 -24.73
C ILE A 4 15.12 -5.78 -23.53
N LYS A 5 14.50 -6.91 -23.23
CA LYS A 5 13.59 -7.04 -22.08
C LYS A 5 14.32 -6.86 -20.75
N LYS A 6 15.52 -7.41 -20.60
CA LYS A 6 16.40 -7.18 -19.44
C LYS A 6 16.78 -5.70 -19.28
N PHE A 7 17.10 -5.03 -20.40
CA PHE A 7 17.46 -3.61 -20.39
C PHE A 7 16.26 -2.75 -19.93
N LEU A 8 15.08 -2.94 -20.52
CA LEU A 8 13.88 -2.19 -20.15
C LEU A 8 13.47 -2.42 -18.69
N VAL A 9 13.63 -3.64 -18.20
CA VAL A 9 13.29 -4.02 -16.82
C VAL A 9 14.15 -3.28 -15.79
N SER A 10 15.44 -3.09 -16.05
CA SER A 10 16.34 -2.36 -15.15
C SER A 10 16.36 -0.86 -15.41
N PHE A 11 15.92 -0.41 -16.58
CA PHE A 11 15.94 0.98 -16.99
C PHE A 11 14.97 1.84 -16.16
N ILE A 12 13.74 1.35 -15.94
CA ILE A 12 12.69 2.13 -15.25
C ILE A 12 13.11 2.51 -13.83
N PRO A 13 13.48 1.58 -12.93
CA PRO A 13 13.85 1.96 -11.56
C PRO A 13 15.08 2.87 -11.46
N ARG A 14 15.98 2.80 -12.46
CA ARG A 14 17.25 3.55 -12.44
C ARG A 14 17.18 4.92 -13.08
N HIS A 15 16.37 5.06 -14.15
CA HIS A 15 16.42 6.23 -15.04
C HIS A 15 15.11 7.00 -15.12
N VAL A 16 13.98 6.40 -14.74
CA VAL A 16 12.70 7.11 -14.68
C VAL A 16 12.61 7.81 -13.32
N SER A 17 12.42 9.12 -13.33
CA SER A 17 12.22 9.87 -12.09
C SER A 17 10.91 9.43 -11.40
N ASN A 18 10.88 9.48 -10.07
CA ASN A 18 9.68 9.17 -9.28
C ASN A 18 8.47 9.98 -9.77
N ARG A 19 8.67 11.27 -10.06
CA ARG A 19 7.61 12.15 -10.59
C ARG A 19 7.05 11.66 -11.94
N ALA A 20 7.90 11.21 -12.85
CA ALA A 20 7.47 10.67 -14.15
C ALA A 20 6.73 9.33 -13.96
N PHE A 21 7.24 8.46 -13.09
CA PHE A 21 6.58 7.20 -12.74
C PHE A 21 5.20 7.43 -12.13
N LEU A 22 5.05 8.35 -11.18
CA LEU A 22 3.77 8.71 -10.58
C LEU A 22 2.77 9.26 -11.59
N ARG A 23 3.23 10.09 -12.55
CA ARG A 23 2.37 10.59 -13.64
C ARG A 23 1.87 9.45 -14.54
N MET A 24 2.76 8.54 -14.91
CA MET A 24 2.39 7.34 -15.68
C MET A 24 1.35 6.50 -14.92
N TYR A 25 1.56 6.30 -13.63
CA TYR A 25 0.63 5.58 -12.77
C TYR A 25 -0.76 6.24 -12.72
N GLN A 26 -0.80 7.58 -12.65
CA GLN A 26 -2.06 8.34 -12.72
C GLN A 26 -2.78 8.16 -14.06
N ILE A 27 -2.04 8.17 -15.18
CA ILE A 27 -2.63 7.93 -16.51
C ILE A 27 -3.25 6.53 -16.56
N PHE A 28 -2.59 5.51 -16.04
CA PHE A 28 -3.11 4.14 -15.97
C PHE A 28 -4.36 4.02 -15.07
N ALA A 29 -4.53 4.94 -14.12
CA ALA A 29 -5.65 4.98 -13.20
C ALA A 29 -6.83 5.84 -13.68
N LEU A 30 -6.78 6.40 -14.90
CA LEU A 30 -7.88 7.19 -15.46
C LEU A 30 -9.11 6.36 -15.85
N ILE A 31 -8.89 5.08 -16.17
CA ILE A 31 -9.98 4.17 -16.55
C ILE A 31 -10.39 3.36 -15.33
N PRO A 32 -11.59 3.60 -14.79
CA PRO A 32 -12.08 2.84 -13.64
C PRO A 32 -12.40 1.40 -14.02
N VAL A 33 -12.40 0.51 -13.04
CA VAL A 33 -12.98 -0.83 -13.20
C VAL A 33 -14.45 -0.71 -13.59
N PRO A 34 -14.96 -1.46 -14.57
CA PRO A 34 -16.36 -1.35 -15.00
C PRO A 34 -17.35 -1.53 -13.85
N ARG A 35 -18.43 -0.73 -13.83
CA ARG A 35 -19.39 -0.73 -12.71
C ARG A 35 -19.92 -2.12 -12.39
N LYS A 36 -20.26 -2.92 -13.41
CA LYS A 36 -20.79 -4.29 -13.23
C LYS A 36 -19.78 -5.18 -12.47
N ILE A 37 -18.50 -5.05 -12.77
CA ILE A 37 -17.42 -5.79 -12.10
C ILE A 37 -17.29 -5.32 -10.65
N ARG A 38 -17.26 -4.01 -10.40
CA ARG A 38 -17.19 -3.44 -9.05
C ARG A 38 -18.31 -3.91 -8.13
N GLU A 39 -19.54 -3.93 -8.63
CA GLU A 39 -20.70 -4.44 -7.86
C GLU A 39 -20.58 -5.95 -7.59
N LYS A 40 -20.16 -6.73 -8.59
CA LYS A 40 -19.88 -8.16 -8.41
C LYS A 40 -18.80 -8.40 -7.35
N ASN A 41 -17.66 -7.70 -7.47
CA ASN A 41 -16.56 -7.81 -6.52
C ASN A 41 -17.01 -7.41 -5.11
N TYR A 42 -17.71 -6.28 -4.97
CA TYR A 42 -18.21 -5.81 -3.67
C TYR A 42 -19.10 -6.84 -2.99
N ASN A 43 -20.10 -7.39 -3.71
CA ASN A 43 -21.01 -8.38 -3.15
C ASN A 43 -20.28 -9.68 -2.77
N SER A 44 -19.36 -10.15 -3.61
CA SER A 44 -18.52 -11.31 -3.30
C SER A 44 -17.65 -11.08 -2.07
N ASN A 45 -16.98 -9.92 -2.01
CA ASN A 45 -16.06 -9.59 -0.92
C ASN A 45 -16.80 -9.45 0.42
N ILE A 46 -17.98 -8.83 0.45
CA ILE A 46 -18.79 -8.75 1.68
C ILE A 46 -19.10 -10.15 2.22
N VAL A 47 -19.50 -11.07 1.36
CA VAL A 47 -19.78 -12.46 1.76
C VAL A 47 -18.51 -13.14 2.29
N GLN A 48 -17.40 -13.06 1.56
CA GLN A 48 -16.15 -13.70 1.96
C GLN A 48 -15.58 -13.14 3.27
N LEU A 49 -15.58 -11.82 3.43
CA LEU A 49 -15.05 -11.15 4.61
C LEU A 49 -15.89 -11.41 5.87
N ASN A 50 -17.22 -11.56 5.72
CA ASN A 50 -18.12 -11.85 6.85
C ASN A 50 -18.21 -13.35 7.18
N ASN A 51 -17.95 -14.24 6.22
CA ASN A 51 -17.96 -15.70 6.45
C ASN A 51 -16.64 -16.23 7.01
N THR A 52 -15.62 -15.42 7.05
CA THR A 52 -14.31 -15.77 7.64
C THR A 52 -14.09 -14.90 8.86
N ASP A 53 -13.55 -15.48 9.93
CA ASP A 53 -13.19 -14.75 11.14
C ASP A 53 -12.32 -13.54 10.77
N TRP A 54 -12.71 -12.35 11.26
CA TRP A 54 -11.96 -11.13 10.99
C TRP A 54 -10.54 -11.20 11.54
N ASP A 55 -10.33 -11.93 12.63
CA ASP A 55 -9.00 -12.15 13.20
C ASP A 55 -8.09 -12.95 12.25
N PHE A 56 -8.63 -13.80 11.39
CA PHE A 56 -7.86 -14.43 10.31
C PHE A 56 -7.32 -13.38 9.32
N TRP A 57 -8.12 -12.36 8.98
CA TRP A 57 -7.70 -11.33 8.04
C TRP A 57 -6.73 -10.32 8.63
N THR A 58 -6.77 -10.09 9.92
CA THR A 58 -5.95 -9.07 10.59
C THR A 58 -4.78 -9.65 11.39
N VAL A 59 -4.70 -10.96 11.55
CA VAL A 59 -3.70 -11.64 12.40
C VAL A 59 -3.54 -10.89 13.72
N SER A 60 -3.53 -11.44 14.84
CA SER A 60 -3.48 -10.92 16.22
C SER A 60 -3.02 -9.46 16.49
N SER A 61 -2.50 -8.74 15.50
CA SER A 61 -2.04 -7.35 15.59
C SER A 61 -3.12 -6.29 15.35
N ALA A 62 -4.33 -6.71 14.96
CA ALA A 62 -5.41 -5.84 14.48
C ALA A 62 -5.10 -5.09 13.17
N TYR A 63 -3.93 -5.28 12.58
CA TYR A 63 -3.52 -4.80 11.27
C TYR A 63 -3.45 -5.96 10.27
N ILE A 64 -3.56 -5.65 8.98
CA ILE A 64 -3.40 -6.66 7.93
C ILE A 64 -1.91 -6.85 7.70
N GLU A 65 -1.40 -8.06 7.98
CA GLU A 65 0.00 -8.44 7.81
C GLU A 65 0.17 -9.56 6.76
N ASN A 66 -0.93 -10.22 6.39
CA ASN A 66 -0.96 -11.49 5.67
C ASN A 66 -1.53 -11.38 4.26
N GLN A 67 -1.16 -10.37 3.47
CA GLN A 67 -1.69 -10.16 2.10
C GLN A 67 -1.72 -11.44 1.26
N ASN A 68 -0.77 -12.36 1.46
CA ASN A 68 -0.70 -13.60 0.70
C ASN A 68 -1.90 -14.54 0.91
N GLU A 69 -2.69 -14.34 1.96
CA GLU A 69 -3.89 -15.12 2.28
C GLU A 69 -5.18 -14.54 1.66
N TRP A 70 -5.05 -13.40 0.94
CA TRP A 70 -6.21 -12.63 0.42
C TRP A 70 -6.54 -12.97 -1.04
N ASP A 71 -6.29 -14.18 -1.48
CA ASP A 71 -6.55 -14.64 -2.86
C ASP A 71 -8.04 -14.73 -3.22
N LYS A 72 -8.93 -14.94 -2.22
CA LYS A 72 -10.37 -15.00 -2.40
C LYS A 72 -11.06 -13.63 -2.41
N ILE A 73 -10.37 -12.57 -2.03
CA ILE A 73 -10.91 -11.20 -2.02
C ILE A 73 -10.59 -10.54 -3.35
N MET A 74 -11.63 -10.24 -4.10
CA MET A 74 -11.52 -9.73 -5.48
C MET A 74 -11.17 -8.25 -5.51
N TYR A 75 -10.29 -7.90 -6.46
CA TYR A 75 -9.95 -6.52 -6.79
C TYR A 75 -9.60 -6.40 -8.28
N GLY A 76 -10.35 -5.57 -9.03
CA GLY A 76 -10.13 -5.39 -10.47
C GLY A 76 -10.90 -6.36 -11.36
N GLU A 77 -10.51 -6.45 -12.62
CA GLU A 77 -11.33 -7.07 -13.68
C GLU A 77 -10.90 -8.48 -14.11
N ASN A 78 -9.66 -8.89 -13.90
CA ASN A 78 -9.15 -10.15 -14.50
C ASN A 78 -8.94 -11.28 -13.48
N ALA A 79 -8.64 -12.49 -13.98
CA ALA A 79 -8.49 -13.71 -13.20
C ALA A 79 -7.36 -13.66 -12.14
N HIS A 80 -6.39 -12.74 -12.29
CA HIS A 80 -5.34 -12.50 -11.30
C HIS A 80 -5.63 -11.27 -10.43
N SER A 81 -6.79 -10.62 -10.64
CA SER A 81 -7.19 -9.42 -9.92
C SER A 81 -7.80 -9.78 -8.58
N ASN A 82 -6.97 -9.95 -7.59
CA ASN A 82 -7.35 -10.14 -6.21
C ASN A 82 -6.42 -9.37 -5.27
N MET A 83 -6.82 -9.28 -4.02
CA MET A 83 -6.08 -8.54 -3.00
C MET A 83 -4.71 -9.13 -2.70
N ARG A 84 -4.52 -10.45 -2.87
CA ARG A 84 -3.21 -11.10 -2.74
C ARG A 84 -2.21 -10.55 -3.75
N PHE A 85 -2.62 -10.33 -5.00
CA PHE A 85 -1.71 -9.95 -6.09
C PHE A 85 -1.48 -8.44 -6.18
N SER A 86 -2.54 -7.64 -6.07
CA SER A 86 -2.49 -6.19 -6.33
C SER A 86 -3.18 -5.33 -5.26
N GLY A 87 -3.30 -5.85 -4.02
CA GLY A 87 -4.01 -5.18 -2.94
C GLY A 87 -3.16 -4.41 -1.93
N CYS A 88 -1.83 -4.35 -2.10
CA CYS A 88 -0.94 -3.76 -1.07
C CYS A 88 -1.29 -2.31 -0.74
N GLU A 89 -1.65 -1.49 -1.72
CA GLU A 89 -2.05 -0.09 -1.52
C GLU A 89 -3.35 0.03 -0.73
N ILE A 90 -4.30 -0.89 -0.98
CA ILE A 90 -5.58 -0.92 -0.28
C ILE A 90 -5.37 -1.33 1.18
N MET A 91 -4.54 -2.36 1.41
CA MET A 91 -4.17 -2.80 2.76
C MET A 91 -3.41 -1.74 3.53
N ALA A 92 -2.45 -1.07 2.89
CA ALA A 92 -1.74 0.05 3.49
C ALA A 92 -2.68 1.21 3.86
N THR A 93 -3.66 1.51 3.00
CA THR A 93 -4.70 2.53 3.29
C THR A 93 -5.57 2.11 4.46
N PHE A 94 -6.01 0.84 4.48
CA PHE A 94 -6.81 0.30 5.58
C PHE A 94 -6.06 0.34 6.90
N ASN A 95 -4.81 -0.12 6.92
CA ASN A 95 -3.95 -0.10 8.11
C ASN A 95 -3.71 1.33 8.62
N ALA A 96 -3.46 2.28 7.70
CA ALA A 96 -3.29 3.69 8.06
C ALA A 96 -4.59 4.29 8.63
N GLN A 97 -5.75 3.98 8.06
CA GLN A 97 -7.04 4.41 8.59
C GLN A 97 -7.30 3.80 9.97
N LYS A 98 -6.99 2.53 10.17
CA LYS A 98 -7.06 1.85 11.46
C LYS A 98 -6.18 2.53 12.52
N ALA A 99 -4.92 2.84 12.17
CA ALA A 99 -3.99 3.52 13.06
C ALA A 99 -4.50 4.91 13.50
N LEU A 100 -5.14 5.65 12.57
CA LEU A 100 -5.65 6.98 12.86
C LEU A 100 -6.98 6.96 13.65
N MET A 101 -7.88 6.05 13.32
CA MET A 101 -9.26 6.06 13.81
C MET A 101 -9.55 4.98 14.85
N GLY A 102 -8.65 4.01 15.02
CA GLY A 102 -8.81 2.90 15.98
C GLY A 102 -9.79 1.82 15.51
N THR A 103 -10.44 1.99 14.35
CA THR A 103 -11.49 1.07 13.88
C THR A 103 -11.12 0.44 12.54
N GLY A 104 -11.57 -0.79 12.35
CA GLY A 104 -11.48 -1.52 11.10
C GLY A 104 -12.54 -2.61 11.09
N SER A 105 -13.17 -2.86 9.93
CA SER A 105 -14.18 -3.90 9.78
C SER A 105 -14.17 -4.50 8.37
N PRO A 106 -14.76 -5.70 8.22
CA PRO A 106 -15.00 -6.31 6.92
C PRO A 106 -15.67 -5.36 5.93
N GLU A 107 -16.72 -4.68 6.37
CA GLU A 107 -17.47 -3.77 5.53
C GLU A 107 -16.65 -2.54 5.11
N MET A 108 -15.84 -2.00 6.01
CA MET A 108 -14.95 -0.89 5.70
C MET A 108 -13.93 -1.30 4.62
N MET A 109 -13.36 -2.50 4.70
CA MET A 109 -12.46 -3.05 3.70
C MET A 109 -13.16 -3.21 2.34
N ALA A 110 -14.33 -3.84 2.30
CA ALA A 110 -15.06 -4.02 1.04
C ALA A 110 -15.44 -2.69 0.39
N ARG A 111 -15.85 -1.68 1.17
CA ARG A 111 -16.11 -0.32 0.69
C ARG A 111 -14.85 0.37 0.17
N LEU A 112 -13.70 0.16 0.82
CA LEU A 112 -12.43 0.72 0.40
C LEU A 112 -11.98 0.14 -0.94
N ILE A 113 -12.08 -1.19 -1.11
CA ILE A 113 -11.81 -1.88 -2.38
C ILE A 113 -12.68 -1.26 -3.49
N ARG A 114 -14.02 -1.23 -3.31
CA ARG A 114 -14.95 -0.68 -4.29
C ARG A 114 -14.65 0.78 -4.64
N LYS A 115 -14.21 1.58 -3.66
CA LYS A 115 -13.85 2.98 -3.86
C LYS A 115 -12.63 3.11 -4.76
N TYR A 116 -11.58 2.31 -4.54
CA TYR A 116 -10.40 2.34 -5.38
C TYR A 116 -10.64 1.74 -6.77
N GLU A 117 -11.50 0.74 -6.90
CA GLU A 117 -11.96 0.26 -8.21
C GLU A 117 -12.68 1.35 -9.01
N ALA A 118 -13.38 2.24 -8.32
CA ALA A 118 -14.04 3.39 -8.96
C ALA A 118 -13.06 4.53 -9.29
N HIS A 119 -12.02 4.72 -8.47
CA HIS A 119 -11.10 5.85 -8.57
C HIS A 119 -9.72 5.44 -8.10
N GLY A 120 -8.78 5.24 -9.02
CA GLY A 120 -7.38 5.01 -8.70
C GLY A 120 -6.83 3.64 -9.05
N ALA A 121 -7.66 2.68 -9.43
CA ALA A 121 -7.22 1.37 -9.91
C ALA A 121 -6.45 1.52 -11.22
N ALA A 122 -5.15 1.22 -11.22
CA ALA A 122 -4.32 1.31 -12.40
C ALA A 122 -4.49 0.07 -13.28
N LEU A 123 -4.73 0.29 -14.58
CA LEU A 123 -4.99 -0.78 -15.56
C LEU A 123 -6.11 -1.73 -15.05
N CYS A 124 -7.25 -1.16 -14.64
CA CYS A 124 -8.38 -1.90 -14.08
C CYS A 124 -8.01 -2.81 -12.89
N GLY A 125 -7.03 -2.41 -12.07
CA GLY A 125 -6.59 -3.11 -10.86
C GLY A 125 -5.42 -4.07 -11.06
N ILE A 126 -4.96 -4.32 -12.28
CA ILE A 126 -3.80 -5.19 -12.54
C ILE A 126 -2.53 -4.63 -11.89
N PHE A 127 -2.40 -3.31 -11.87
CA PHE A 127 -1.21 -2.62 -11.37
C PHE A 127 -1.46 -1.90 -10.03
N GLY A 128 -2.38 -2.42 -9.21
CA GLY A 128 -2.70 -1.87 -7.90
C GLY A 128 -3.44 -0.53 -7.95
N VAL A 129 -3.19 0.33 -6.98
CA VAL A 129 -3.80 1.66 -6.82
C VAL A 129 -2.75 2.75 -6.99
N SER A 130 -3.05 3.81 -7.73
CA SER A 130 -2.17 4.96 -7.85
C SER A 130 -1.89 5.58 -6.47
N PRO A 131 -0.62 5.82 -6.10
CA PRO A 131 -0.28 6.49 -4.83
C PRO A 131 -0.95 7.86 -4.66
N ARG A 132 -1.20 8.57 -5.76
CA ARG A 132 -1.95 9.83 -5.72
C ARG A 132 -3.42 9.65 -5.35
N ALA A 133 -4.04 8.53 -5.72
CA ALA A 133 -5.40 8.23 -5.30
C ALA A 133 -5.49 7.94 -3.79
N ILE A 134 -4.43 7.40 -3.19
CA ILE A 134 -4.32 7.24 -1.73
C ILE A 134 -4.21 8.62 -1.06
N GLU A 135 -3.35 9.48 -1.57
CA GLU A 135 -3.23 10.87 -1.09
C GLU A 135 -4.59 11.59 -1.13
N ASP A 136 -5.29 11.54 -2.27
CA ASP A 136 -6.61 12.14 -2.44
C ASP A 136 -7.66 11.55 -1.48
N TYR A 137 -7.55 10.24 -1.21
CA TYR A 137 -8.42 9.58 -0.24
C TYR A 137 -8.32 10.23 1.14
N PHE A 138 -7.11 10.39 1.66
CA PHE A 138 -6.90 10.97 3.00
C PHE A 138 -7.17 12.48 3.04
N ARG A 139 -6.83 13.22 1.98
CA ARG A 139 -7.20 14.66 1.89
C ARG A 139 -8.70 14.87 2.00
N LYS A 140 -9.51 14.00 1.36
CA LYS A 140 -10.98 14.03 1.45
C LYS A 140 -11.51 13.62 2.82
N GLN A 141 -10.74 12.94 3.66
CA GLN A 141 -11.09 12.67 5.07
C GLN A 141 -10.82 13.85 6.00
N GLY A 142 -10.26 14.93 5.50
CA GLY A 142 -9.99 16.14 6.30
C GLY A 142 -8.80 16.03 7.25
N VAL A 143 -7.98 14.98 7.14
CA VAL A 143 -6.73 14.84 7.93
C VAL A 143 -5.58 15.66 7.32
N LEU A 144 -4.52 15.90 8.10
CA LEU A 144 -3.28 16.46 7.56
C LEU A 144 -2.62 15.42 6.67
N VAL A 145 -2.22 15.82 5.45
CA VAL A 145 -1.50 14.95 4.51
C VAL A 145 -0.28 15.70 3.99
N MET A 146 0.89 15.15 4.24
CA MET A 146 2.17 15.59 3.69
C MET A 146 2.74 14.52 2.76
N THR A 147 3.45 14.91 1.71
CA THR A 147 3.97 13.95 0.74
C THR A 147 5.36 14.33 0.24
N THR A 148 6.14 13.32 -0.11
CA THR A 148 7.41 13.50 -0.83
C THR A 148 7.67 12.35 -1.81
N ASP A 149 8.30 12.66 -2.94
CA ASP A 149 8.84 11.71 -3.92
C ASP A 149 10.38 11.59 -3.83
N LYS A 150 10.96 12.17 -2.75
CA LYS A 150 12.38 12.17 -2.45
C LYS A 150 12.70 11.32 -1.23
N SER A 151 13.89 10.73 -1.23
CA SER A 151 14.41 9.90 -0.14
C SER A 151 15.52 10.57 0.68
N ASP A 152 15.84 11.85 0.39
CA ASP A 152 16.81 12.58 1.18
C ASP A 152 16.30 12.86 2.60
N ARG A 153 17.25 13.02 3.52
CA ARG A 153 16.99 13.17 4.95
C ARG A 153 16.09 14.37 5.26
N GLU A 154 16.28 15.49 4.57
CA GLU A 154 15.51 16.70 4.80
C GLU A 154 14.03 16.50 4.42
N SER A 155 13.78 15.96 3.24
CA SER A 155 12.42 15.63 2.76
C SER A 155 11.70 14.63 3.66
N LEU A 156 12.40 13.59 4.14
CA LEU A 156 11.82 12.61 5.06
C LEU A 156 11.53 13.23 6.43
N ASN A 157 12.46 14.01 6.99
CA ASN A 157 12.29 14.66 8.28
C ASN A 157 11.12 15.68 8.26
N MET A 158 10.93 16.38 7.14
CA MET A 158 9.81 17.32 6.98
C MET A 158 8.46 16.58 7.12
N VAL A 159 8.31 15.42 6.50
CA VAL A 159 7.10 14.60 6.60
C VAL A 159 6.97 13.98 8.00
N ASP A 160 8.07 13.47 8.55
CA ASP A 160 8.11 12.77 9.82
C ASP A 160 7.77 13.66 11.01
N SER A 161 8.23 14.93 10.99
CA SER A 161 7.97 15.88 12.08
C SER A 161 6.50 16.23 12.27
N GLN A 162 5.66 16.04 11.24
CA GLN A 162 4.26 16.47 11.22
C GLN A 162 3.27 15.29 11.22
N CYS A 163 3.76 14.06 11.01
CA CYS A 163 2.89 12.91 10.77
C CYS A 163 3.19 11.75 11.72
N GLN A 164 2.17 10.91 11.93
CA GLN A 164 2.24 9.76 12.85
C GLN A 164 2.07 8.42 12.13
N VAL A 165 1.46 8.46 10.96
CA VAL A 165 1.22 7.28 10.12
C VAL A 165 1.72 7.59 8.73
N PHE A 166 2.38 6.63 8.11
CA PHE A 166 2.97 6.80 6.78
C PHE A 166 2.53 5.66 5.87
N ILE A 167 2.39 5.97 4.59
CA ILE A 167 2.23 4.98 3.53
C ILE A 167 3.40 5.18 2.58
N ALA A 168 4.25 4.16 2.47
CA ALA A 168 5.43 4.18 1.63
C ALA A 168 5.24 3.25 0.44
N THR A 169 5.35 3.79 -0.78
CA THR A 169 5.41 3.03 -2.03
C THR A 169 6.85 2.95 -2.48
N VAL A 170 7.35 1.74 -2.72
CA VAL A 170 8.74 1.46 -3.09
C VAL A 170 8.81 0.53 -4.29
N TYR A 171 9.91 0.55 -5.04
CA TYR A 171 10.30 -0.59 -5.87
C TYR A 171 10.74 -1.73 -4.96
N ASN A 172 10.19 -2.94 -5.17
CA ASN A 172 10.63 -4.14 -4.44
C ASN A 172 12.08 -4.53 -4.75
N ASP A 173 12.55 -4.12 -5.90
CA ASP A 173 13.93 -4.29 -6.34
C ASP A 173 14.34 -3.04 -7.13
N ALA A 174 15.36 -2.33 -6.66
CA ALA A 174 15.87 -1.13 -7.30
C ALA A 174 16.43 -1.36 -8.71
N ASN A 175 16.58 -2.62 -9.12
CA ASN A 175 17.16 -3.03 -10.40
C ASN A 175 16.21 -3.82 -11.28
N ASP A 176 15.02 -4.20 -10.79
CA ASP A 176 14.09 -5.08 -11.52
C ASP A 176 12.62 -4.70 -11.28
N ILE A 177 12.04 -3.93 -12.22
CA ILE A 177 10.62 -3.52 -12.17
C ILE A 177 9.66 -4.73 -12.22
N THR A 178 10.08 -5.90 -12.72
CA THR A 178 9.21 -7.09 -12.75
C THR A 178 8.95 -7.66 -11.36
N LYS A 179 9.72 -7.25 -10.37
CA LYS A 179 9.46 -7.54 -8.95
C LYS A 179 8.36 -6.65 -8.38
N GLN A 180 7.78 -5.79 -9.23
CA GLN A 180 6.67 -4.89 -8.92
C GLN A 180 7.05 -3.80 -7.91
N VAL A 181 6.09 -2.92 -7.65
CA VAL A 181 6.12 -1.99 -6.53
C VAL A 181 5.41 -2.62 -5.33
N HIS A 182 5.79 -2.21 -4.14
CA HIS A 182 5.10 -2.59 -2.92
C HIS A 182 4.73 -1.34 -2.13
N THR A 183 3.58 -1.39 -1.49
CA THR A 183 3.08 -0.30 -0.66
C THR A 183 2.76 -0.84 0.72
N VAL A 184 3.31 -0.22 1.75
CA VAL A 184 3.14 -0.61 3.14
C VAL A 184 2.66 0.56 3.98
N CYS A 185 1.98 0.25 5.08
CA CYS A 185 1.73 1.21 6.14
C CYS A 185 2.89 1.16 7.15
N ILE A 186 3.28 2.33 7.64
CA ILE A 186 4.26 2.50 8.72
C ILE A 186 3.58 3.28 9.83
N THR A 187 3.58 2.75 11.05
CA THR A 187 3.11 3.46 12.23
C THR A 187 4.28 3.93 13.07
N LYS A 188 4.18 5.15 13.60
CA LYS A 188 5.14 5.71 14.55
C LYS A 188 4.61 5.49 15.94
N ASP A 189 5.33 4.72 16.75
CA ASP A 189 5.04 4.53 18.16
C ASP A 189 5.96 5.45 18.98
N THR A 190 5.35 6.34 19.76
CA THR A 190 6.06 7.30 20.62
C THR A 190 6.90 6.55 21.65
N GLY A 191 8.22 6.50 21.43
CA GLY A 191 9.19 5.85 22.27
C GLY A 191 9.72 4.51 21.76
N ASN A 192 9.04 3.85 20.83
CA ASN A 192 9.43 2.53 20.29
C ASN A 192 9.91 2.56 18.83
N GLY A 193 9.71 3.67 18.09
CA GLY A 193 10.18 3.80 16.71
C GLY A 193 9.10 3.55 15.66
N TYR A 194 9.49 2.98 14.50
CA TYR A 194 8.65 2.83 13.31
C TYR A 194 8.39 1.36 13.00
N VAL A 195 7.13 0.98 12.91
CA VAL A 195 6.70 -0.41 12.66
C VAL A 195 6.12 -0.52 11.25
N LEU A 196 6.62 -1.49 10.48
CA LEU A 196 6.11 -1.82 9.15
C LEU A 196 4.95 -2.82 9.26
N HIS A 197 3.86 -2.54 8.56
CA HIS A 197 2.71 -3.43 8.43
C HIS A 197 2.60 -3.95 7.00
N ASN A 198 2.29 -5.24 6.85
CA ASN A 198 2.21 -5.94 5.57
C ASN A 198 3.54 -5.98 4.80
N ALA A 199 4.65 -6.14 5.53
CA ALA A 199 5.99 -6.24 4.96
C ALA A 199 6.48 -7.69 4.85
N TYR A 200 5.56 -8.67 4.77
CA TYR A 200 5.83 -10.10 4.64
C TYR A 200 6.78 -10.66 5.71
N ARG A 201 6.75 -10.09 6.92
CA ARG A 201 7.49 -10.63 8.05
C ARG A 201 6.76 -11.83 8.64
N ARG A 202 7.53 -12.80 9.12
CA ARG A 202 6.99 -14.00 9.80
C ARG A 202 7.77 -14.23 11.09
N ASP A 203 7.04 -14.72 12.09
CA ASP A 203 7.65 -15.23 13.31
C ASP A 203 8.28 -16.61 13.08
N GLN A 204 8.81 -17.19 14.15
CA GLN A 204 9.43 -18.53 14.12
C GLN A 204 8.43 -19.67 13.82
N ASN A 205 7.14 -19.44 13.99
CA ASN A 205 6.05 -20.36 13.68
C ASN A 205 5.52 -20.19 12.25
N GLY A 206 6.06 -19.23 11.48
CA GLY A 206 5.62 -18.92 10.14
C GLY A 206 4.40 -18.00 10.05
N THR A 207 3.89 -17.50 11.18
CA THR A 207 2.76 -16.55 11.24
C THR A 207 3.19 -15.18 10.75
N TYR A 208 2.34 -14.52 9.94
CA TYR A 208 2.60 -13.15 9.52
C TYR A 208 2.50 -12.19 10.70
N ILE A 209 3.48 -11.31 10.81
CA ILE A 209 3.58 -10.31 11.89
C ILE A 209 4.02 -8.96 11.35
N ALA A 210 3.75 -7.90 12.11
CA ALA A 210 4.39 -6.62 11.91
C ALA A 210 5.91 -6.74 12.12
N SER A 211 6.69 -5.79 11.59
CA SER A 211 8.13 -5.77 11.84
C SER A 211 8.44 -5.48 13.31
N ALA A 212 9.65 -5.81 13.74
CA ALA A 212 10.25 -5.14 14.90
C ALA A 212 10.37 -3.63 14.61
N PRO A 213 10.38 -2.78 15.65
CA PRO A 213 10.53 -1.34 15.48
C PRO A 213 11.89 -0.95 14.89
N TYR A 214 11.87 0.01 13.97
CA TYR A 214 13.07 0.67 13.44
C TYR A 214 13.30 2.01 14.14
N ALA A 215 14.56 2.41 14.29
CA ALA A 215 14.90 3.65 15.00
C ALA A 215 14.45 4.91 14.22
N THR A 216 14.50 4.88 12.88
CA THR A 216 14.14 6.01 12.03
C THR A 216 13.16 5.61 10.92
N LEU A 217 12.41 6.59 10.40
CA LEU A 217 11.54 6.40 9.24
C LEU A 217 12.35 5.95 8.01
N SER A 218 13.56 6.48 7.84
CA SER A 218 14.45 6.07 6.75
C SER A 218 14.84 4.59 6.85
N ASP A 219 15.19 4.11 8.06
CA ASP A 219 15.51 2.70 8.27
C ASP A 219 14.30 1.80 7.99
N ALA A 220 13.12 2.21 8.44
CA ALA A 220 11.90 1.48 8.13
C ALA A 220 11.67 1.37 6.61
N ILE A 221 11.77 2.49 5.87
CA ILE A 221 11.59 2.51 4.42
C ILE A 221 12.62 1.62 3.71
N ASN A 222 13.89 1.70 4.07
CA ASN A 222 14.96 0.90 3.46
C ASN A 222 14.79 -0.61 3.70
N ASN A 223 14.06 -0.98 4.75
CA ASN A 223 13.80 -2.37 5.11
C ASN A 223 12.42 -2.89 4.64
N ILE A 224 11.67 -2.17 3.82
CA ILE A 224 10.40 -2.66 3.27
C ILE A 224 10.64 -3.91 2.43
N SER A 225 11.67 -3.90 1.58
CA SER A 225 12.06 -5.05 0.76
C SER A 225 13.41 -5.61 1.20
N ARG A 226 13.62 -6.91 0.94
CA ARG A 226 14.92 -7.57 1.17
C ARG A 226 15.99 -7.18 0.14
N ASN A 227 15.59 -6.61 -0.99
CA ASN A 227 16.44 -6.29 -2.14
C ASN A 227 16.58 -4.78 -2.35
N GLU A 228 17.04 -4.04 -1.34
CA GLU A 228 17.24 -2.58 -1.43
C GLU A 228 16.00 -1.84 -1.96
N ALA A 229 15.04 -1.62 -1.09
CA ALA A 229 13.85 -0.86 -1.42
C ALA A 229 14.23 0.57 -1.85
N LYS A 230 13.72 1.02 -3.01
CA LYS A 230 13.88 2.40 -3.46
C LYS A 230 12.55 3.12 -3.35
N LEU A 231 12.52 4.19 -2.54
CA LEU A 231 11.31 5.00 -2.36
C LEU A 231 10.86 5.61 -3.68
N ILE A 232 9.57 5.45 -3.97
CA ILE A 232 8.87 6.12 -5.07
C ILE A 232 8.05 7.29 -4.51
N TYR A 233 7.28 7.03 -3.45
CA TYR A 233 6.40 8.00 -2.85
C TYR A 233 6.13 7.72 -1.38
N LEU A 234 6.16 8.75 -0.57
CA LEU A 234 5.80 8.73 0.83
C LEU A 234 4.60 9.64 1.07
N ILE A 235 3.59 9.13 1.77
CA ILE A 235 2.43 9.88 2.25
C ILE A 235 2.48 9.82 3.77
N GLY A 236 2.70 10.95 4.42
CA GLY A 236 2.55 11.11 5.87
C GLY A 236 1.17 11.64 6.21
N ILE A 237 0.58 11.14 7.28
CA ILE A 237 -0.79 11.40 7.68
C ILE A 237 -0.83 11.67 9.19
N ALA A 238 -1.60 12.70 9.59
CA ALA A 238 -1.86 12.97 10.99
C ALA A 238 -3.30 13.47 11.19
N LYS A 239 -3.85 13.30 12.40
CA LYS A 239 -5.07 13.99 12.79
C LYS A 239 -4.80 15.50 12.77
N LYS A 240 -5.73 16.27 12.25
CA LYS A 240 -5.65 17.73 12.45
C LYS A 240 -5.85 18.00 13.93
N VAL A 241 -4.91 18.69 14.54
CA VAL A 241 -5.11 19.27 15.86
C VAL A 241 -6.16 20.37 15.70
N PRO A 242 -7.23 20.36 16.50
CA PRO A 242 -8.27 21.39 16.43
C PRO A 242 -7.73 22.77 16.74
#